data_42e6b827d9e0e25b875325bf7f386280
#
_entry.id   42e6b827d9e0e25b875325bf7f386280
#
_cell.length_a   1.000
_cell.length_b   1.000
_cell.length_c   1.000
_cell.angle_alpha   90.00
_cell.angle_beta   90.00
_cell.angle_gamma   90.00
#
_symmetry.space_group_name_H-M   'P 1'
#
loop_
_entity.id
_entity.type
_entity.pdbx_description
1 polymer ?
#
loop_
_entity_poly.entity_id
_entity_poly.type
_entity_poly.pdbx_seq_one_letter_code
_entity_poly.pdbx_strand_id
1 'polypeptide(L)'
;MFGGRGVVVAVCSAALAASSFAGAPATRAAGLIVCAGRESTTYDPGLTLVPRPTVLHATSAYTCSGRPGESVAAAGRTEGVSPEASCLAVDSPRARERVRFADGRESVISYEGSALRAGGAHEVHLTGHVVEGFAEGAEVTRDVSLLPASLPTDCATVGVPAATGQGQLRIAF
;
A
#
# COMPACT_ATOMS: atom_id res chain seq x y z
N MET A 1 7.76 -78.22 52.47
CA MET A 1 6.43 -78.37 51.83
C MET A 1 5.66 -77.13 52.03
N PHE A 2 5.12 -76.56 50.95
CA PHE A 2 4.24 -75.39 50.82
C PHE A 2 4.85 -74.03 51.28
N GLY A 3 5.20 -73.02 50.47
CA GLY A 3 4.60 -72.59 49.27
C GLY A 3 3.66 -71.37 49.54
N GLY A 4 4.20 -70.20 49.89
CA GLY A 4 3.42 -68.96 50.10
C GLY A 4 3.76 -67.94 49.02
N ARG A 5 2.82 -67.73 48.08
CA ARG A 5 2.90 -66.73 47.01
C ARG A 5 2.51 -65.35 47.56
N GLY A 6 3.49 -64.45 47.64
CA GLY A 6 3.24 -63.07 47.91
C GLY A 6 2.68 -62.35 46.68
N VAL A 7 1.51 -61.76 46.78
CA VAL A 7 0.91 -60.90 45.77
C VAL A 7 1.46 -59.50 45.95
N VAL A 8 2.22 -59.02 44.96
CA VAL A 8 2.67 -57.62 44.91
C VAL A 8 1.56 -56.79 44.24
N VAL A 9 0.92 -55.96 45.01
CA VAL A 9 -0.05 -54.96 44.49
C VAL A 9 0.73 -53.73 44.02
N ALA A 10 0.80 -53.58 42.71
CA ALA A 10 1.34 -52.37 42.09
C ALA A 10 0.31 -51.25 42.13
N VAL A 11 0.58 -50.21 42.92
CA VAL A 11 -0.21 -49.00 42.96
C VAL A 11 0.23 -48.10 41.78
N CYS A 12 -0.58 -48.03 40.72
CA CYS A 12 -0.38 -47.06 39.66
C CYS A 12 -0.84 -45.67 40.13
N SER A 13 0.14 -44.81 40.43
CA SER A 13 -0.11 -43.37 40.67
C SER A 13 -0.35 -42.68 39.30
N ALA A 14 -1.60 -42.34 39.05
CA ALA A 14 -1.94 -41.50 37.87
C ALA A 14 -1.56 -40.06 38.16
N ALA A 15 -0.49 -39.60 37.54
CA ALA A 15 -0.11 -38.18 37.51
C ALA A 15 -1.02 -37.43 36.50
N LEU A 16 -1.95 -36.62 37.02
CA LEU A 16 -2.75 -35.70 36.24
C LEU A 16 -1.83 -34.55 35.80
N ALA A 17 -1.38 -34.59 34.55
CA ALA A 17 -0.73 -33.43 33.90
C ALA A 17 -1.78 -32.37 33.60
N ALA A 18 -1.79 -31.29 34.40
CA ALA A 18 -2.54 -30.09 34.10
C ALA A 18 -1.92 -29.41 32.86
N SER A 19 -2.49 -29.63 31.67
CA SER A 19 -2.12 -28.93 30.45
C SER A 19 -2.60 -27.49 30.58
N SER A 20 -1.68 -26.57 30.88
CA SER A 20 -1.88 -25.12 30.78
C SER A 20 -2.12 -24.80 29.30
N PHE A 21 -3.35 -24.53 28.91
CA PHE A 21 -3.65 -23.91 27.64
C PHE A 21 -3.11 -22.47 27.72
N ALA A 22 -1.86 -22.27 27.32
CA ALA A 22 -1.36 -20.97 26.94
C ALA A 22 -2.24 -20.52 25.78
N GLY A 23 -3.12 -19.53 26.02
CA GLY A 23 -3.95 -18.95 24.99
C GLY A 23 -3.03 -18.48 23.87
N ALA A 24 -3.16 -19.07 22.69
CA ALA A 24 -2.50 -18.55 21.51
C ALA A 24 -2.90 -17.07 21.36
N PRO A 25 -1.95 -16.16 21.11
CA PRO A 25 -2.31 -14.78 20.83
C PRO A 25 -3.32 -14.77 19.69
N ALA A 26 -4.46 -14.09 19.89
CA ALA A 26 -5.46 -13.93 18.84
C ALA A 26 -4.74 -13.26 17.65
N THR A 27 -4.47 -14.02 16.60
CA THR A 27 -4.01 -13.47 15.35
C THR A 27 -5.12 -12.52 14.89
N ARG A 28 -4.86 -11.20 14.94
CA ARG A 28 -5.74 -10.23 14.31
C ARG A 28 -5.91 -10.68 12.88
N ALA A 29 -7.14 -10.90 12.44
CA ALA A 29 -7.41 -11.17 11.04
C ALA A 29 -6.82 -9.99 10.25
N ALA A 30 -5.81 -10.28 9.43
CA ALA A 30 -5.17 -9.27 8.62
C ALA A 30 -6.23 -8.66 7.69
N GLY A 31 -6.48 -7.38 7.83
CA GLY A 31 -7.39 -6.64 6.97
C GLY A 31 -6.65 -6.23 5.69
N LEU A 32 -7.34 -6.30 4.55
CA LEU A 32 -6.83 -5.80 3.27
C LEU A 32 -7.91 -4.95 2.61
N ILE A 33 -7.57 -3.70 2.29
CA ILE A 33 -8.37 -2.84 1.43
C ILE A 33 -7.66 -2.73 0.10
N VAL A 34 -8.39 -2.96 -0.98
CA VAL A 34 -7.92 -2.76 -2.35
C VAL A 34 -8.78 -1.70 -3.00
N CYS A 35 -8.16 -0.63 -3.45
CA CYS A 35 -8.79 0.46 -4.18
C CYS A 35 -8.26 0.48 -5.61
N ALA A 36 -9.14 0.67 -6.59
CA ALA A 36 -8.77 0.90 -7.97
C ALA A 36 -9.48 2.15 -8.48
N GLY A 37 -8.83 2.90 -9.38
CA GLY A 37 -9.44 4.12 -9.85
C GLY A 37 -8.60 4.89 -10.86
N ARG A 38 -9.10 6.08 -11.19
CA ARG A 38 -8.45 7.00 -12.13
C ARG A 38 -7.61 8.01 -11.37
N GLU A 39 -6.54 8.44 -12.01
CA GLU A 39 -5.64 9.45 -11.49
C GLU A 39 -5.33 10.52 -12.52
N SER A 40 -5.17 11.75 -12.03
CA SER A 40 -4.65 12.89 -12.78
C SER A 40 -3.52 13.51 -11.98
N THR A 41 -2.33 13.59 -12.59
CA THR A 41 -1.11 14.12 -11.99
C THR A 41 -0.62 15.32 -12.77
N THR A 42 -0.18 16.35 -12.07
CA THR A 42 0.49 17.54 -12.64
C THR A 42 1.91 17.63 -12.11
N TYR A 43 2.80 18.18 -12.91
CA TYR A 43 4.23 18.33 -12.63
C TYR A 43 4.63 19.80 -12.72
N ASP A 44 5.30 20.31 -11.69
CA ASP A 44 5.84 21.67 -11.66
C ASP A 44 7.31 21.67 -11.21
N PRO A 45 8.24 22.04 -12.10
CA PRO A 45 8.05 22.28 -13.54
C PRO A 45 7.72 21.00 -14.31
N GLY A 46 7.11 21.14 -15.51
CA GLY A 46 6.80 20.00 -16.38
C GLY A 46 8.01 19.12 -16.67
N LEU A 47 7.83 17.82 -16.86
CA LEU A 47 8.92 16.85 -17.10
C LEU A 47 9.58 17.08 -18.44
N THR A 48 10.91 17.08 -18.46
CA THR A 48 11.74 17.18 -19.67
C THR A 48 12.67 15.98 -19.78
N LEU A 49 13.49 15.93 -20.84
CA LEU A 49 14.53 14.90 -20.95
C LEU A 49 15.66 15.10 -19.93
N VAL A 50 15.89 16.34 -19.49
CA VAL A 50 16.90 16.66 -18.48
C VAL A 50 16.26 16.51 -17.08
N PRO A 51 16.79 15.62 -16.23
CA PRO A 51 16.30 15.47 -14.85
C PRO A 51 16.42 16.79 -14.06
N ARG A 52 15.41 17.08 -13.25
CA ARG A 52 15.39 18.26 -12.37
C ARG A 52 14.44 18.08 -11.20
N PRO A 53 14.61 18.85 -10.11
CA PRO A 53 13.66 18.87 -9.02
C PRO A 53 12.27 19.27 -9.53
N THR A 54 11.27 18.48 -9.15
CA THR A 54 9.88 18.66 -9.59
C THR A 54 8.92 18.38 -8.44
N VAL A 55 7.93 19.26 -8.28
CA VAL A 55 6.78 19.06 -7.41
C VAL A 55 5.69 18.35 -8.21
N LEU A 56 5.03 17.37 -7.59
CA LEU A 56 3.92 16.67 -8.21
C LEU A 56 2.67 16.77 -7.34
N HIS A 57 1.54 17.00 -8.00
CA HIS A 57 0.23 16.98 -7.37
C HIS A 57 -0.64 15.99 -8.12
N ALA A 58 -1.26 15.05 -7.39
CA ALA A 58 -2.18 14.11 -7.99
C ALA A 58 -3.55 14.13 -7.29
N THR A 59 -4.58 13.85 -8.07
CA THR A 59 -5.93 13.58 -7.59
C THR A 59 -6.38 12.23 -8.09
N SER A 60 -6.95 11.42 -7.19
CA SER A 60 -7.42 10.08 -7.50
C SER A 60 -8.89 9.92 -7.12
N ALA A 61 -9.63 9.20 -7.96
CA ALA A 61 -11.00 8.79 -7.68
C ALA A 61 -11.03 7.26 -7.63
N TYR A 62 -11.20 6.70 -6.44
CA TYR A 62 -11.11 5.28 -6.15
C TYR A 62 -12.48 4.64 -5.92
N THR A 63 -12.57 3.35 -6.23
CA THR A 63 -13.54 2.42 -5.67
C THR A 63 -12.76 1.39 -4.87
N CYS A 64 -13.06 1.28 -3.58
CA CYS A 64 -12.33 0.45 -2.62
C CYS A 64 -13.20 -0.71 -2.17
N SER A 65 -12.62 -1.90 -2.02
CA SER A 65 -13.25 -3.08 -1.43
C SER A 65 -12.36 -3.65 -0.33
N GLY A 66 -12.92 -3.92 0.84
CA GLY A 66 -12.22 -4.55 1.96
C GLY A 66 -12.93 -5.80 2.47
N ARG A 67 -14.20 -5.98 2.08
CA ARG A 67 -15.01 -7.16 2.40
C ARG A 67 -15.74 -7.64 1.15
N PRO A 68 -16.01 -8.95 1.01
CA PRO A 68 -16.80 -9.47 -0.09
C PRO A 68 -18.17 -8.79 -0.19
N GLY A 69 -18.47 -8.23 -1.37
CA GLY A 69 -19.75 -7.56 -1.65
C GLY A 69 -19.87 -6.11 -1.17
N GLU A 70 -18.87 -5.57 -0.49
CA GLU A 70 -18.85 -4.16 -0.09
C GLU A 70 -17.90 -3.36 -0.99
N SER A 71 -18.37 -2.22 -1.47
CA SER A 71 -17.54 -1.25 -2.17
C SER A 71 -17.82 0.16 -1.63
N VAL A 72 -16.74 0.92 -1.42
CA VAL A 72 -16.78 2.29 -0.90
C VAL A 72 -16.03 3.18 -1.85
N ALA A 73 -16.63 4.28 -2.28
CA ALA A 73 -15.92 5.30 -3.03
C ALA A 73 -14.92 6.04 -2.12
N ALA A 74 -13.78 6.42 -2.68
CA ALA A 74 -12.80 7.24 -1.98
C ALA A 74 -12.16 8.24 -2.94
N ALA A 75 -11.67 9.35 -2.40
CA ALA A 75 -10.93 10.38 -3.12
C ALA A 75 -9.55 10.55 -2.50
N GLY A 76 -8.52 10.50 -3.33
CA GLY A 76 -7.13 10.72 -2.96
C GLY A 76 -6.65 12.11 -3.40
N ARG A 77 -5.82 12.76 -2.57
CA ARG A 77 -5.03 13.94 -2.92
C ARG A 77 -3.59 13.70 -2.49
N THR A 78 -2.70 13.71 -3.47
CA THR A 78 -1.28 13.44 -3.28
C THR A 78 -0.48 14.69 -3.58
N GLU A 79 0.47 14.97 -2.70
CA GLU A 79 1.52 15.97 -2.90
C GLU A 79 2.86 15.26 -2.76
N GLY A 80 3.77 15.53 -3.68
CA GLY A 80 5.06 14.90 -3.67
C GLY A 80 6.14 15.76 -4.29
N VAL A 81 7.38 15.37 -4.02
CA VAL A 81 8.58 15.99 -4.60
C VAL A 81 9.52 14.88 -5.07
N SER A 82 10.16 15.10 -6.20
CA SER A 82 11.28 14.29 -6.67
C SER A 82 12.48 15.20 -6.87
N PRO A 83 13.66 14.85 -6.35
CA PRO A 83 14.87 15.62 -6.59
C PRO A 83 15.32 15.55 -8.05
N GLU A 84 15.02 14.44 -8.72
CA GLU A 84 15.39 14.16 -10.11
C GLU A 84 14.21 13.56 -10.86
N ALA A 85 13.45 14.40 -11.56
CA ALA A 85 12.33 13.97 -12.37
C ALA A 85 12.55 14.34 -13.85
N SER A 86 12.29 13.38 -14.72
CA SER A 86 12.35 13.53 -16.17
C SER A 86 11.21 12.78 -16.86
N CYS A 87 11.11 12.94 -18.16
CA CYS A 87 10.18 12.14 -18.97
C CYS A 87 10.51 10.65 -19.01
N LEU A 88 11.68 10.24 -18.57
CA LEU A 88 12.12 8.83 -18.60
C LEU A 88 11.98 8.18 -17.22
N ALA A 89 12.24 8.94 -16.16
CA ALA A 89 12.18 8.46 -14.80
C ALA A 89 11.82 9.57 -13.81
N VAL A 90 11.19 9.19 -12.71
CA VAL A 90 10.99 10.04 -11.54
C VAL A 90 11.65 9.30 -10.39
N ASP A 91 12.84 9.76 -10.00
CA ASP A 91 13.67 9.09 -9.02
C ASP A 91 13.39 9.58 -7.61
N SER A 92 13.39 8.62 -6.67
CA SER A 92 13.23 8.84 -5.23
C SER A 92 12.11 9.83 -4.86
N PRO A 93 10.92 9.73 -5.46
CA PRO A 93 9.81 10.59 -5.07
C PRO A 93 9.43 10.30 -3.63
N ARG A 94 9.21 11.39 -2.88
CA ARG A 94 8.55 11.34 -1.57
C ARG A 94 7.21 11.98 -1.72
N ALA A 95 6.17 11.27 -1.34
CA ALA A 95 4.81 11.76 -1.49
C ALA A 95 3.98 11.50 -0.25
N ARG A 96 2.99 12.36 -0.04
CA ARG A 96 1.99 12.22 1.01
C ARG A 96 0.60 12.27 0.36
N GLU A 97 -0.21 11.25 0.63
CA GLU A 97 -1.57 11.17 0.13
C GLU A 97 -2.57 11.22 1.28
N ARG A 98 -3.61 12.00 1.10
CA ARG A 98 -4.80 12.02 1.94
C ARG A 98 -5.94 11.32 1.22
N VAL A 99 -6.37 10.18 1.74
CA VAL A 99 -7.49 9.38 1.20
C VAL A 99 -8.70 9.57 2.07
N ARG A 100 -9.80 10.05 1.49
CA ARG A 100 -11.11 10.22 2.14
C ARG A 100 -12.10 9.22 1.58
N PHE A 101 -12.61 8.35 2.44
CA PHE A 101 -13.62 7.37 2.09
C PHE A 101 -15.02 7.96 2.24
N ALA A 102 -15.97 7.53 1.40
CA ALA A 102 -17.36 8.03 1.43
C ALA A 102 -18.11 7.69 2.73
N ASP A 103 -17.62 6.73 3.50
CA ASP A 103 -18.13 6.38 4.83
C ASP A 103 -17.61 7.28 5.97
N GLY A 104 -16.84 8.33 5.63
CA GLY A 104 -16.31 9.31 6.56
C GLY A 104 -14.93 8.98 7.14
N ARG A 105 -14.37 7.79 6.87
CA ARG A 105 -12.98 7.46 7.27
C ARG A 105 -11.99 8.26 6.45
N GLU A 106 -10.82 8.55 7.05
CA GLU A 106 -9.72 9.23 6.38
C GLU A 106 -8.40 8.57 6.76
N SER A 107 -7.49 8.44 5.80
CA SER A 107 -6.11 7.97 6.01
C SER A 107 -5.13 8.96 5.39
N VAL A 108 -4.03 9.21 6.09
CA VAL A 108 -2.88 9.94 5.54
C VAL A 108 -1.74 8.94 5.39
N ILE A 109 -1.20 8.86 4.18
CA ILE A 109 -0.21 7.87 3.78
C ILE A 109 1.07 8.60 3.37
N SER A 110 2.22 8.12 3.83
CA SER A 110 3.54 8.57 3.40
C SER A 110 4.15 7.51 2.51
N TYR A 111 4.68 7.92 1.34
CA TYR A 111 5.23 7.05 0.32
C TYR A 111 6.68 7.38 -0.02
N GLU A 112 7.38 6.33 -0.44
CA GLU A 112 8.63 6.37 -1.18
C GLU A 112 8.53 5.42 -2.38
N GLY A 113 9.35 5.63 -3.42
CA GLY A 113 9.33 4.71 -4.56
C GLY A 113 10.05 5.22 -5.79
N SER A 114 9.53 4.86 -6.95
CA SER A 114 10.08 5.23 -8.25
C SER A 114 9.01 5.23 -9.33
N ALA A 115 9.28 5.91 -10.43
CA ALA A 115 8.52 5.77 -11.67
C ALA A 115 9.48 5.67 -12.85
N LEU A 116 9.19 4.74 -13.76
CA LEU A 116 9.95 4.51 -14.98
C LEU A 116 9.04 4.54 -16.19
N ARG A 117 9.53 5.05 -17.30
CA ARG A 117 8.78 5.03 -18.55
C ARG A 117 8.88 3.67 -19.22
N ALA A 118 7.72 3.02 -19.41
CA ALA A 118 7.61 1.75 -20.12
C ALA A 118 6.40 1.81 -21.07
N GLY A 119 6.57 1.38 -22.32
CA GLY A 119 5.47 1.33 -23.31
C GLY A 119 4.78 2.68 -23.58
N GLY A 120 5.44 3.81 -23.30
CA GLY A 120 4.87 5.16 -23.46
C GLY A 120 4.18 5.71 -22.20
N ALA A 121 3.90 4.89 -21.20
CA ALA A 121 3.39 5.29 -19.90
C ALA A 121 4.51 5.47 -18.87
N HIS A 122 4.23 6.22 -17.80
CA HIS A 122 5.03 6.18 -16.57
C HIS A 122 4.40 5.14 -15.64
N GLU A 123 5.14 4.08 -15.39
CA GLU A 123 4.78 3.06 -14.39
C GLU A 123 5.34 3.49 -13.04
N VAL A 124 4.46 3.85 -12.14
CA VAL A 124 4.77 4.34 -10.79
C VAL A 124 4.56 3.21 -9.81
N HIS A 125 5.59 2.93 -9.00
CA HIS A 125 5.50 2.00 -7.89
C HIS A 125 5.92 2.72 -6.60
N LEU A 126 4.98 2.82 -5.64
CA LEU A 126 5.21 3.44 -4.35
C LEU A 126 4.89 2.45 -3.24
N THR A 127 5.71 2.46 -2.21
CA THR A 127 5.50 1.75 -0.94
C THR A 127 5.48 2.74 0.21
N GLY A 128 4.81 2.41 1.29
CA GLY A 128 4.71 3.31 2.42
C GLY A 128 3.86 2.78 3.55
N HIS A 129 3.42 3.70 4.40
CA HIS A 129 2.61 3.39 5.57
C HIS A 129 1.54 4.45 5.77
N VAL A 130 0.42 4.04 6.35
CA VAL A 130 -0.56 4.98 6.91
C VAL A 130 0.07 5.63 8.16
N VAL A 131 0.27 6.94 8.10
CA VAL A 131 0.92 7.70 9.19
C VAL A 131 -0.09 8.39 10.12
N GLU A 132 -1.37 8.46 9.70
CA GLU A 132 -2.43 9.09 10.48
C GLU A 132 -3.81 8.59 10.05
N GLY A 133 -4.72 8.37 11.00
CA GLY A 133 -6.13 8.12 10.76
C GLY A 133 -6.49 6.63 10.63
N PHE A 134 -7.42 6.31 9.71
CA PHE A 134 -7.91 4.94 9.56
C PHE A 134 -6.80 4.01 9.08
N ALA A 135 -6.65 2.86 9.76
CA ALA A 135 -5.61 1.86 9.55
C ALA A 135 -4.18 2.40 9.79
N GLU A 136 -3.99 3.34 10.74
CA GLU A 136 -2.66 3.84 11.11
C GLU A 136 -1.69 2.71 11.41
N GLY A 137 -0.46 2.81 10.88
CA GLY A 137 0.58 1.80 10.94
C GLY A 137 0.49 0.72 9.85
N ALA A 138 -0.59 0.68 9.06
CA ALA A 138 -0.75 -0.29 7.97
C ALA A 138 0.30 -0.07 6.86
N GLU A 139 0.76 -1.18 6.28
CA GLU A 139 1.59 -1.16 5.08
C GLU A 139 0.75 -0.80 3.86
N VAL A 140 1.33 0.00 2.97
CA VAL A 140 0.65 0.47 1.76
C VAL A 140 1.53 0.24 0.53
N THR A 141 0.90 -0.24 -0.54
CA THR A 141 1.47 -0.25 -1.88
C THR A 141 0.56 0.50 -2.84
N ARG A 142 1.15 1.26 -3.75
CA ARG A 142 0.42 2.00 -4.78
C ARG A 142 1.11 1.83 -6.11
N ASP A 143 0.36 1.33 -7.10
CA ASP A 143 0.79 1.14 -8.47
C ASP A 143 -0.06 2.03 -9.38
N VAL A 144 0.57 2.82 -10.25
CA VAL A 144 -0.14 3.73 -11.16
C VAL A 144 0.53 3.67 -12.54
N SER A 145 -0.28 3.54 -13.58
CA SER A 145 0.16 3.68 -14.96
C SER A 145 -0.38 5.00 -15.52
N LEU A 146 0.52 5.94 -15.79
CA LEU A 146 0.22 7.31 -16.20
C LEU A 146 0.60 7.57 -17.66
N LEU A 147 -0.36 7.97 -18.46
CA LEU A 147 -0.14 8.42 -19.84
C LEU A 147 0.05 9.94 -19.84
N PRO A 148 1.16 10.45 -20.43
CA PRO A 148 1.35 11.88 -20.62
C PRO A 148 0.20 12.53 -21.39
N ALA A 149 -0.24 13.68 -20.93
CA ALA A 149 -1.31 14.45 -21.59
C ALA A 149 -0.85 15.22 -22.84
N SER A 150 0.42 15.13 -23.18
CA SER A 150 1.07 15.85 -24.27
C SER A 150 1.83 14.94 -25.23
N LEU A 151 2.31 15.51 -26.34
CA LEU A 151 3.05 14.76 -27.36
C LEU A 151 4.42 14.31 -26.83
N PRO A 152 4.96 13.18 -27.30
CA PRO A 152 6.30 12.73 -26.89
C PRO A 152 7.41 13.74 -27.18
N THR A 153 7.22 14.60 -28.20
CA THR A 153 8.15 15.69 -28.58
C THR A 153 8.24 16.80 -27.53
N ASP A 154 7.20 16.95 -26.69
CA ASP A 154 7.16 18.00 -25.65
C ASP A 154 8.21 17.75 -24.57
N CYS A 155 8.63 16.51 -24.36
CA CYS A 155 9.76 16.18 -23.49
C CYS A 155 11.06 16.89 -23.89
N ALA A 156 11.27 17.11 -25.19
CA ALA A 156 12.48 17.75 -25.72
C ALA A 156 12.33 19.29 -25.80
N THR A 157 11.15 19.82 -25.57
CA THR A 157 10.83 21.25 -25.78
C THR A 157 10.22 21.89 -24.54
N VAL A 158 8.90 21.98 -24.48
CA VAL A 158 8.18 22.72 -23.41
C VAL A 158 8.00 21.94 -22.11
N GLY A 159 8.26 20.63 -22.16
CA GLY A 159 8.04 19.71 -21.04
C GLY A 159 6.61 19.15 -20.99
N VAL A 160 6.43 18.06 -20.26
CA VAL A 160 5.16 17.38 -20.02
C VAL A 160 4.59 17.90 -18.69
N PRO A 161 3.53 18.72 -18.69
CA PRO A 161 3.00 19.32 -17.48
C PRO A 161 2.05 18.41 -16.71
N ALA A 162 1.48 17.38 -17.36
CA ALA A 162 0.46 16.54 -16.76
C ALA A 162 0.42 15.13 -17.37
N ALA A 163 -0.13 14.19 -16.59
CA ALA A 163 -0.43 12.84 -17.03
C ALA A 163 -1.73 12.35 -16.39
N THR A 164 -2.40 11.41 -17.04
CA THR A 164 -3.61 10.78 -16.51
C THR A 164 -3.51 9.26 -16.62
N GLY A 165 -4.18 8.54 -15.74
CA GLY A 165 -4.07 7.09 -15.78
C GLY A 165 -4.98 6.33 -14.84
N GLN A 166 -4.58 5.10 -14.59
CA GLN A 166 -5.25 4.17 -13.69
C GLN A 166 -4.32 3.83 -12.54
N GLY A 167 -4.86 3.78 -11.33
CA GLY A 167 -4.10 3.46 -10.13
C GLY A 167 -4.76 2.36 -9.30
N GLN A 168 -3.92 1.62 -8.59
CA GLN A 168 -4.33 0.68 -7.57
C GLN A 168 -3.63 1.04 -6.25
N LEU A 169 -4.40 1.07 -5.17
CA LEU A 169 -3.93 1.29 -3.81
C LEU A 169 -4.30 0.08 -2.97
N ARG A 170 -3.36 -0.46 -2.20
CA ARG A 170 -3.55 -1.57 -1.26
C ARG A 170 -3.11 -1.13 0.13
N ILE A 171 -3.98 -1.34 1.12
CA ILE A 171 -3.71 -1.05 2.54
C ILE A 171 -3.86 -2.37 3.31
N ALA A 172 -2.77 -2.88 3.90
CA ALA A 172 -2.72 -4.13 4.66
C ALA A 172 -2.52 -3.84 6.15
N PHE A 173 -3.45 -4.29 7.03
CA PHE A 173 -3.45 -4.00 8.48
C PHE A 173 -3.97 -5.15 9.32
#